data_2fd61d83c3befe90ebd686f4bf7cbf8e
#
_entry.id   2fd61d83c3befe90ebd686f4bf7cbf8e
#
_cell.length_a   1.000
_cell.length_b   1.000
_cell.length_c   1.000
_cell.angle_alpha   90.00
_cell.angle_beta   90.00
_cell.angle_gamma   90.00
#
_symmetry.space_group_name_H-M   'P 1'
#
loop_
_entity.id
_entity.type
_entity.pdbx_description
1 polymer ?
#
loop_
_entity_poly.entity_id
_entity_poly.type
_entity_poly.pdbx_seq_one_letter_code
_entity_poly.pdbx_strand_id
1 'polypeptide(L)'
;MKEKLKAMLETGVHFGHQVRRWNAKMAPYIYEEKNGIHILDIVQTVDELEKARVAFKKAKNVVFVGTRPQIAPVIKNIAEDCNAHYVNTRWVGGLLTNWSTISSCIQNLNDLNKLLEQDPKTTGLTKKELVQKEKEMERKDKFFGGVRLLSSLPDLVVIVGQPHE
;
A
#
# COMPACT_ATOMS: atom_id res chain seq x y z
N MET A 1 22.48 17.47 -0.05
CA MET A 1 21.88 17.44 1.29
C MET A 1 21.00 18.67 1.54
N LYS A 2 21.52 19.91 1.45
CA LYS A 2 20.74 21.16 1.71
C LYS A 2 19.44 21.29 0.88
N GLU A 3 19.47 20.96 -0.40
CA GLU A 3 18.27 21.01 -1.27
C GLU A 3 17.18 20.01 -0.85
N LYS A 4 17.57 18.80 -0.46
CA LYS A 4 16.61 17.80 0.05
C LYS A 4 15.97 18.25 1.36
N LEU A 5 16.75 18.81 2.28
CA LEU A 5 16.25 19.36 3.54
C LEU A 5 15.27 20.53 3.31
N LYS A 6 15.58 21.43 2.38
CA LYS A 6 14.72 22.54 2.01
C LYS A 6 13.38 22.04 1.44
N ALA A 7 13.39 21.10 0.51
CA ALA A 7 12.21 20.50 -0.05
C ALA A 7 11.32 19.80 1.01
N MET A 8 11.94 19.09 1.97
CA MET A 8 11.23 18.46 3.08
C MET A 8 10.57 19.48 4.02
N LEU A 9 11.24 20.61 4.27
CA LEU A 9 10.65 21.69 5.08
C LEU A 9 9.47 22.33 4.37
N GLU A 10 9.57 22.59 3.08
CA GLU A 10 8.53 23.21 2.26
C GLU A 10 7.29 22.30 2.16
N THR A 11 7.48 20.98 2.11
CA THR A 11 6.37 20.02 2.08
C THR A 11 5.79 19.69 3.46
N GLY A 12 6.37 20.21 4.54
CA GLY A 12 5.86 20.02 5.89
C GLY A 12 6.13 18.64 6.50
N VAL A 13 7.10 17.88 5.98
CA VAL A 13 7.45 16.54 6.48
C VAL A 13 7.90 16.55 7.95
N HIS A 14 8.40 17.70 8.43
CA HIS A 14 8.84 17.89 9.81
C HIS A 14 7.70 17.98 10.83
N PHE A 15 6.45 18.18 10.40
CA PHE A 15 5.32 18.21 11.33
C PHE A 15 4.90 16.79 11.74
N GLY A 16 5.02 16.51 13.03
CA GLY A 16 4.54 15.28 13.65
C GLY A 16 3.12 15.40 14.18
N HIS A 17 2.76 14.55 15.12
CA HIS A 17 1.47 14.57 15.80
C HIS A 17 1.42 15.61 16.92
N GLN A 18 0.21 15.95 17.33
CA GLN A 18 -0.02 16.72 18.56
C GLN A 18 0.58 15.95 19.77
N VAL A 19 1.17 16.68 20.72
CA VAL A 19 1.82 16.12 21.92
C VAL A 19 0.93 15.09 22.63
N ARG A 20 -0.36 15.38 22.79
CA ARG A 20 -1.33 14.47 23.44
C ARG A 20 -1.64 13.18 22.65
N ARG A 21 -1.24 13.07 21.38
CA ARG A 21 -1.55 11.94 20.48
C ARG A 21 -0.32 11.22 19.96
N TRP A 22 0.83 11.47 20.58
CA TRP A 22 2.06 10.85 20.14
C TRP A 22 2.21 9.41 20.65
N ASN A 23 3.13 8.68 20.03
CA ASN A 23 3.56 7.37 20.52
C ASN A 23 4.94 7.51 21.15
N ALA A 24 5.12 7.01 22.37
CA ALA A 24 6.40 7.08 23.09
C ALA A 24 7.59 6.46 22.32
N LYS A 25 7.34 5.47 21.47
CA LYS A 25 8.35 4.88 20.57
C LYS A 25 8.89 5.86 19.52
N MET A 26 8.21 6.98 19.29
CA MET A 26 8.67 8.04 18.39
C MET A 26 9.64 9.03 19.05
N ALA A 27 9.86 8.93 20.37
CA ALA A 27 10.76 9.84 21.08
C ALA A 27 12.15 10.03 20.42
N PRO A 28 12.83 8.97 19.91
CA PRO A 28 14.13 9.12 19.25
C PRO A 28 14.12 9.94 17.96
N TYR A 29 12.93 10.12 17.34
CA TYR A 29 12.76 10.81 16.05
C TYR A 29 12.23 12.24 16.20
N ILE A 30 11.95 12.67 17.44
CA ILE A 30 11.42 14.01 17.74
C ILE A 30 12.59 14.92 18.05
N TYR A 31 12.67 16.04 17.32
CA TYR A 31 13.66 17.09 17.54
C TYR A 31 13.26 18.00 18.71
N GLU A 32 12.02 18.55 18.67
CA GLU A 32 11.47 19.42 19.70
C GLU A 32 9.93 19.42 19.71
N GLU A 33 9.36 20.06 20.73
CA GLU A 33 7.93 20.41 20.77
C GLU A 33 7.76 21.90 20.50
N LYS A 34 6.85 22.24 19.58
CA LYS A 34 6.52 23.63 19.26
C LYS A 34 5.01 23.81 19.05
N ASN A 35 4.41 24.73 19.80
CA ASN A 35 2.98 25.01 19.72
C ASN A 35 2.07 23.78 19.91
N GLY A 36 2.46 22.85 20.81
CA GLY A 36 1.70 21.63 21.08
C GLY A 36 1.79 20.56 19.99
N ILE A 37 2.74 20.68 19.06
CA ILE A 37 3.02 19.74 17.99
C ILE A 37 4.48 19.31 18.08
N HIS A 38 4.73 18.01 17.94
CA HIS A 38 6.10 17.50 17.82
C HIS A 38 6.70 17.82 16.47
N ILE A 39 7.94 18.29 16.46
CA ILE A 39 8.73 18.50 15.26
C ILE A 39 9.69 17.33 15.10
N LEU A 40 9.64 16.67 13.95
CA LEU A 40 10.50 15.53 13.65
C LEU A 40 11.91 15.99 13.22
N ASP A 41 12.91 15.20 13.57
CA ASP A 41 14.30 15.43 13.13
C ASP A 41 14.42 15.12 11.62
N ILE A 42 14.57 16.19 10.84
CA ILE A 42 14.69 16.09 9.38
C ILE A 42 16.03 15.51 8.97
N VAL A 43 17.11 15.77 9.73
CA VAL A 43 18.43 15.23 9.40
C VAL A 43 18.40 13.72 9.52
N GLN A 44 17.89 13.21 10.63
CA GLN A 44 17.69 11.78 10.83
C GLN A 44 16.72 11.19 9.79
N THR A 45 15.67 11.94 9.42
CA THR A 45 14.71 11.50 8.38
C THR A 45 15.39 11.30 7.02
N VAL A 46 16.35 12.15 6.64
CA VAL A 46 17.12 11.99 5.39
C VAL A 46 17.97 10.72 5.43
N ASP A 47 18.62 10.45 6.55
CA ASP A 47 19.45 9.26 6.69
C ASP A 47 18.61 7.96 6.64
N GLU A 48 17.47 7.96 7.32
CA GLU A 48 16.52 6.83 7.27
C GLU A 48 15.92 6.63 5.87
N LEU A 49 15.66 7.72 5.15
CA LEU A 49 15.17 7.66 3.77
C LEU A 49 16.21 7.04 2.83
N GLU A 50 17.50 7.33 3.01
CA GLU A 50 18.55 6.68 2.21
C GLU A 50 18.68 5.18 2.54
N LYS A 51 18.51 4.78 3.80
CA LYS A 51 18.43 3.35 4.17
C LYS A 51 17.23 2.67 3.50
N ALA A 52 16.06 3.29 3.56
CA ALA A 52 14.85 2.80 2.88
C ALA A 52 15.05 2.68 1.37
N ARG A 53 15.72 3.65 0.73
CA ARG A 53 16.06 3.63 -0.69
C ARG A 53 16.98 2.46 -1.05
N VAL A 54 17.96 2.14 -0.20
CA VAL A 54 18.82 0.97 -0.40
C VAL A 54 18.04 -0.33 -0.29
N ALA A 55 17.14 -0.43 0.69
CA ALA A 55 16.27 -1.59 0.85
C ALA A 55 15.34 -1.77 -0.36
N PHE A 56 14.73 -0.69 -0.84
CA PHE A 56 13.88 -0.68 -2.04
C PHE A 56 14.59 -1.18 -3.28
N LYS A 57 15.83 -0.74 -3.51
CA LYS A 57 16.64 -1.17 -4.67
C LYS A 57 16.99 -2.67 -4.65
N LYS A 58 17.03 -3.29 -3.48
CA LYS A 58 17.34 -4.73 -3.32
C LYS A 58 16.10 -5.61 -3.46
N ALA A 59 14.94 -5.07 -3.18
CA ALA A 59 13.67 -5.80 -3.20
C ALA A 59 13.21 -6.02 -4.65
N LYS A 60 12.71 -7.22 -4.93
CA LYS A 60 12.12 -7.59 -6.22
C LYS A 60 10.61 -7.39 -6.19
N ASN A 61 9.96 -7.88 -5.13
CA ASN A 61 8.52 -7.78 -4.93
C ASN A 61 8.23 -6.75 -3.84
N VAL A 62 7.73 -5.59 -4.22
CA VAL A 62 7.39 -4.49 -3.30
C VAL A 62 5.89 -4.31 -3.27
N VAL A 63 5.33 -4.14 -2.06
CA VAL A 63 3.93 -3.79 -1.85
C VAL A 63 3.84 -2.45 -1.14
N PHE A 64 3.17 -1.48 -1.76
CA PHE A 64 2.82 -0.20 -1.13
C PHE A 64 1.48 -0.32 -0.43
N VAL A 65 1.38 0.17 0.80
CA VAL A 65 0.17 0.12 1.62
C VAL A 65 -0.21 1.51 2.07
N GLY A 66 -1.44 1.91 1.81
CA GLY A 66 -1.98 3.18 2.27
C GLY A 66 -3.46 3.29 1.97
N THR A 67 -4.29 3.03 3.00
CA THR A 67 -5.75 2.88 2.88
C THR A 67 -6.52 4.15 3.16
N ARG A 68 -5.87 5.21 3.66
CA ARG A 68 -6.53 6.50 3.90
C ARG A 68 -7.02 7.11 2.58
N PRO A 69 -8.24 7.69 2.53
CA PRO A 69 -8.80 8.25 1.29
C PRO A 69 -7.90 9.28 0.58
N GLN A 70 -7.14 10.08 1.36
CA GLN A 70 -6.22 11.08 0.81
C GLN A 70 -4.99 10.45 0.15
N ILE A 71 -4.55 9.29 0.63
CA ILE A 71 -3.31 8.62 0.24
C ILE A 71 -3.57 7.51 -0.79
N ALA A 72 -4.74 6.87 -0.72
CA ALA A 72 -5.10 5.73 -1.56
C ALA A 72 -4.87 5.94 -3.07
N PRO A 73 -5.28 7.06 -3.70
CA PRO A 73 -5.00 7.30 -5.12
C PRO A 73 -3.51 7.53 -5.39
N VAL A 74 -2.80 8.19 -4.47
CA VAL A 74 -1.36 8.46 -4.61
C VAL A 74 -0.57 7.15 -4.56
N ILE A 75 -0.91 6.26 -3.61
CA ILE A 75 -0.28 4.93 -3.49
C ILE A 75 -0.47 4.11 -4.76
N LYS A 76 -1.67 4.11 -5.34
CA LYS A 76 -1.95 3.42 -6.59
C LYS A 76 -1.04 3.93 -7.71
N ASN A 77 -1.02 5.23 -7.94
CA ASN A 77 -0.24 5.84 -9.02
C ASN A 77 1.27 5.55 -8.86
N ILE A 78 1.82 5.75 -7.64
CA ILE A 78 3.25 5.47 -7.39
C ILE A 78 3.58 4.00 -7.61
N ALA A 79 2.72 3.08 -7.19
CA ALA A 79 2.96 1.66 -7.37
C ALA A 79 2.91 1.26 -8.85
N GLU A 80 1.97 1.79 -9.61
CA GLU A 80 1.87 1.58 -11.06
C GLU A 80 3.10 2.15 -11.79
N ASP A 81 3.56 3.35 -11.46
CA ASP A 81 4.76 3.96 -12.03
C ASP A 81 6.05 3.15 -11.74
N CYS A 82 6.09 2.46 -10.60
CA CYS A 82 7.22 1.63 -10.20
C CYS A 82 7.10 0.16 -10.61
N ASN A 83 6.01 -0.26 -11.27
CA ASN A 83 5.64 -1.65 -11.51
C ASN A 83 5.64 -2.49 -10.22
N ALA A 84 5.19 -1.89 -9.12
CA ALA A 84 5.07 -2.50 -7.82
C ALA A 84 3.61 -2.83 -7.49
N HIS A 85 3.39 -3.60 -6.45
CA HIS A 85 2.06 -3.95 -5.97
C HIS A 85 1.55 -2.92 -4.97
N TYR A 86 0.21 -2.86 -4.77
CA TYR A 86 -0.36 -1.94 -3.80
C TYR A 86 -1.59 -2.49 -3.09
N VAL A 87 -1.83 -1.96 -1.88
CA VAL A 87 -3.07 -2.14 -1.12
C VAL A 87 -3.53 -0.75 -0.70
N ASN A 88 -4.61 -0.27 -1.33
CA ASN A 88 -5.10 1.10 -1.15
C ASN A 88 -6.54 1.18 -0.62
N THR A 89 -7.18 0.05 -0.36
CA THR A 89 -8.57 0.03 0.15
C THR A 89 -8.62 -0.43 1.60
N ARG A 90 -8.15 -1.63 1.88
CA ARG A 90 -8.08 -2.22 3.21
C ARG A 90 -6.99 -3.28 3.23
N TRP A 91 -6.19 -3.30 4.28
CA TRP A 91 -5.28 -4.40 4.54
C TRP A 91 -6.06 -5.70 4.76
N VAL A 92 -5.77 -6.72 3.97
CA VAL A 92 -6.39 -8.03 4.12
C VAL A 92 -5.58 -8.83 5.13
N GLY A 93 -6.23 -9.23 6.22
CA GLY A 93 -5.60 -10.09 7.22
C GLY A 93 -5.12 -11.40 6.59
N GLY A 94 -3.91 -11.82 6.97
CA GLY A 94 -3.30 -13.03 6.41
C GLY A 94 -2.46 -12.81 5.15
N LEU A 95 -2.37 -11.61 4.59
CA LEU A 95 -1.58 -11.35 3.37
C LEU A 95 -0.11 -11.79 3.54
N LEU A 96 0.45 -11.62 4.72
CA LEU A 96 1.82 -12.06 5.03
C LEU A 96 1.86 -13.38 5.80
N THR A 97 0.87 -13.67 6.64
CA THR A 97 0.88 -14.81 7.57
C THR A 97 0.14 -16.04 7.06
N ASN A 98 -0.75 -15.89 6.08
CA ASN A 98 -1.51 -16.98 5.46
C ASN A 98 -1.51 -16.85 3.93
N TRP A 99 -0.33 -16.81 3.36
CA TRP A 99 -0.11 -16.61 1.92
C TRP A 99 -0.82 -17.66 1.06
N SER A 100 -0.86 -18.92 1.50
CA SER A 100 -1.52 -20.00 0.73
C SER A 100 -2.99 -19.69 0.45
N THR A 101 -3.73 -19.21 1.44
CA THR A 101 -5.13 -18.81 1.28
C THR A 101 -5.27 -17.55 0.42
N ILE A 102 -4.41 -16.56 0.62
CA ILE A 102 -4.42 -15.32 -0.17
C ILE A 102 -4.10 -15.59 -1.64
N SER A 103 -3.08 -16.40 -1.93
CA SER A 103 -2.72 -16.77 -3.30
C SER A 103 -3.87 -17.49 -4.01
N SER A 104 -4.61 -18.37 -3.31
CA SER A 104 -5.81 -19.01 -3.85
C SER A 104 -6.92 -17.98 -4.16
N CYS A 105 -7.10 -16.97 -3.31
CA CYS A 105 -8.05 -15.89 -3.57
C CYS A 105 -7.66 -15.05 -4.79
N ILE A 106 -6.37 -14.73 -4.95
CA ILE A 106 -5.82 -14.02 -6.10
C ILE A 106 -6.01 -14.85 -7.37
N GLN A 107 -5.69 -16.13 -7.31
CA GLN A 107 -5.89 -17.03 -8.46
C GLN A 107 -7.36 -17.10 -8.87
N ASN A 108 -8.28 -17.24 -7.91
CA ASN A 108 -9.71 -17.21 -8.19
C ASN A 108 -10.16 -15.89 -8.83
N LEU A 109 -9.62 -14.74 -8.41
CA LEU A 109 -9.86 -13.45 -9.06
C LEU A 109 -9.39 -13.47 -10.52
N ASN A 110 -8.21 -14.00 -10.79
CA ASN A 110 -7.66 -14.11 -12.13
C ASN A 110 -8.49 -15.05 -13.01
N ASP A 111 -8.99 -16.13 -12.47
CA ASP A 111 -9.83 -17.11 -13.18
C ASP A 111 -11.22 -16.50 -13.48
N LEU A 112 -11.80 -15.76 -12.55
CA LEU A 112 -13.04 -15.01 -12.78
C LEU A 112 -12.89 -13.98 -13.91
N ASN A 113 -11.77 -13.26 -13.94
CA ASN A 113 -11.49 -12.32 -15.03
C ASN A 113 -11.42 -13.03 -16.38
N LYS A 114 -10.63 -14.12 -16.47
CA LYS A 114 -10.51 -14.92 -17.71
C LYS A 114 -11.87 -15.45 -18.16
N LEU A 115 -12.71 -15.87 -17.21
CA LEU A 115 -14.06 -16.34 -17.52
C LEU A 115 -14.93 -15.23 -18.11
N LEU A 116 -14.88 -14.02 -17.55
CA LEU A 116 -15.67 -12.88 -17.99
C LEU A 116 -15.17 -12.25 -19.30
N GLU A 117 -13.90 -12.46 -19.66
CA GLU A 117 -13.32 -12.06 -20.94
C GLU A 117 -13.74 -12.97 -22.11
N GLN A 118 -14.26 -14.17 -21.82
CA GLN A 118 -14.74 -15.10 -22.84
C GLN A 118 -16.12 -14.69 -23.39
N ASP A 119 -16.41 -15.07 -24.62
CA ASP A 119 -17.74 -14.83 -25.22
C ASP A 119 -18.83 -15.52 -24.35
N PRO A 120 -19.87 -14.79 -23.93
CA PRO A 120 -20.99 -15.35 -23.15
C PRO A 120 -21.61 -16.62 -23.74
N LYS A 121 -21.53 -16.82 -25.07
CA LYS A 121 -22.01 -18.01 -25.76
C LYS A 121 -21.15 -19.25 -25.49
N THR A 122 -19.86 -19.08 -25.20
CA THR A 122 -18.92 -20.19 -24.96
C THR A 122 -18.86 -20.59 -23.50
N THR A 123 -19.21 -19.70 -22.59
CA THR A 123 -19.18 -19.98 -21.14
C THR A 123 -20.31 -20.89 -20.65
N GLY A 124 -21.40 -21.02 -21.42
CA GLY A 124 -22.59 -21.80 -21.03
C GLY A 124 -23.36 -21.23 -19.84
N LEU A 125 -23.01 -20.05 -19.34
CA LEU A 125 -23.61 -19.39 -18.20
C LEU A 125 -24.87 -18.60 -18.59
N THR A 126 -25.85 -18.59 -17.71
CA THR A 126 -27.02 -17.72 -17.87
C THR A 126 -26.67 -16.26 -17.62
N LYS A 127 -27.44 -15.31 -18.17
CA LYS A 127 -27.25 -13.87 -17.91
C LYS A 127 -27.22 -13.53 -16.42
N LYS A 128 -28.04 -14.20 -15.61
CA LYS A 128 -28.09 -13.99 -14.16
C LYS A 128 -26.79 -14.42 -13.47
N GLU A 129 -26.24 -15.56 -13.89
CA GLU A 129 -24.97 -16.07 -13.37
C GLU A 129 -23.80 -15.17 -13.76
N LEU A 130 -23.77 -14.66 -14.99
CA LEU A 130 -22.75 -13.71 -15.43
C LEU A 130 -22.76 -12.45 -14.56
N VAL A 131 -23.92 -11.83 -14.33
CA VAL A 131 -24.03 -10.65 -13.44
C VAL A 131 -23.59 -10.97 -12.00
N GLN A 132 -23.84 -12.18 -11.51
CA GLN A 132 -23.34 -12.59 -10.19
C GLN A 132 -21.81 -12.72 -10.18
N LYS A 133 -21.22 -13.27 -11.22
CA LYS A 133 -19.76 -13.41 -11.37
C LYS A 133 -19.08 -12.07 -11.52
N GLU A 134 -19.66 -11.14 -12.26
CA GLU A 134 -19.18 -9.75 -12.35
C GLU A 134 -19.14 -9.07 -10.98
N LYS A 135 -20.22 -9.14 -10.21
CA LYS A 135 -20.27 -8.58 -8.84
C LYS A 135 -19.30 -9.26 -7.87
N GLU A 136 -19.05 -10.55 -8.04
CA GLU A 136 -18.04 -11.28 -7.25
C GLU A 136 -16.64 -10.80 -7.61
N MET A 137 -16.34 -10.66 -8.89
CA MET A 137 -15.08 -10.16 -9.42
C MET A 137 -14.82 -8.73 -8.92
N GLU A 138 -15.77 -7.80 -9.06
CA GLU A 138 -15.63 -6.42 -8.59
C GLU A 138 -15.32 -6.33 -7.09
N ARG A 139 -16.01 -7.16 -6.27
CA ARG A 139 -15.72 -7.22 -4.83
C ARG A 139 -14.31 -7.70 -4.53
N LYS A 140 -13.83 -8.73 -5.23
CA LYS A 140 -12.47 -9.26 -5.04
C LYS A 140 -11.43 -8.30 -5.57
N ASP A 141 -11.67 -7.70 -6.72
CA ASP A 141 -10.76 -6.74 -7.35
C ASP A 141 -10.53 -5.50 -6.47
N LYS A 142 -11.56 -5.04 -5.78
CA LYS A 142 -11.45 -3.96 -4.81
C LYS A 142 -10.39 -4.20 -3.73
N PHE A 143 -10.18 -5.46 -3.30
CA PHE A 143 -9.24 -5.81 -2.23
C PHE A 143 -7.92 -6.38 -2.75
N PHE A 144 -7.97 -7.12 -3.85
CA PHE A 144 -6.83 -7.86 -4.38
C PHE A 144 -6.31 -7.32 -5.70
N GLY A 145 -6.99 -6.36 -6.32
CA GLY A 145 -6.61 -5.83 -7.63
C GLY A 145 -5.17 -5.34 -7.70
N GLY A 146 -4.73 -4.58 -6.69
CA GLY A 146 -3.36 -4.06 -6.61
C GLY A 146 -2.29 -5.11 -6.31
N VAL A 147 -2.66 -6.30 -5.83
CA VAL A 147 -1.74 -7.43 -5.56
C VAL A 147 -1.97 -8.60 -6.51
N ARG A 148 -2.74 -8.40 -7.55
CA ARG A 148 -3.18 -9.44 -8.50
C ARG A 148 -2.03 -10.17 -9.18
N LEU A 149 -0.92 -9.50 -9.42
CA LEU A 149 0.28 -10.05 -10.05
C LEU A 149 1.32 -10.56 -9.04
N LEU A 150 1.02 -10.49 -7.75
CA LEU A 150 1.92 -10.95 -6.71
C LEU A 150 1.96 -12.48 -6.71
N SER A 151 3.11 -13.06 -7.03
CA SER A 151 3.30 -14.52 -7.15
C SER A 151 3.88 -15.16 -5.90
N SER A 152 4.48 -14.38 -5.02
CA SER A 152 5.11 -14.83 -3.78
C SER A 152 4.96 -13.77 -2.70
N LEU A 153 5.35 -14.09 -1.46
CA LEU A 153 5.44 -13.09 -0.40
C LEU A 153 6.30 -11.91 -0.84
N PRO A 154 5.92 -10.66 -0.48
CA PRO A 154 6.72 -9.48 -0.81
C PRO A 154 8.03 -9.46 -0.02
N ASP A 155 9.10 -9.01 -0.68
CA ASP A 155 10.42 -8.78 -0.05
C ASP A 155 10.42 -7.50 0.79
N LEU A 156 9.57 -6.54 0.42
CA LEU A 156 9.46 -5.24 1.07
C LEU A 156 8.02 -4.76 1.10
N VAL A 157 7.60 -4.25 2.24
CA VAL A 157 6.32 -3.57 2.42
C VAL A 157 6.57 -2.12 2.82
N VAL A 158 6.03 -1.18 2.05
CA VAL A 158 6.10 0.26 2.32
C VAL A 158 4.76 0.74 2.82
N ILE A 159 4.67 1.10 4.09
CA ILE A 159 3.41 1.49 4.73
C ILE A 159 3.36 3.01 4.93
N VAL A 160 2.30 3.64 4.44
CA VAL A 160 2.05 5.09 4.61
C VAL A 160 0.84 5.27 5.52
N GLY A 161 1.08 5.82 6.71
CA GLY A 161 0.04 6.01 7.71
C GLY A 161 -0.14 4.83 8.66
N GLN A 162 0.94 4.17 9.02
CA GLN A 162 1.04 2.97 9.86
C GLN A 162 0.02 2.83 11.01
N PRO A 163 -0.37 3.87 11.77
CA PRO A 163 -1.35 3.71 12.85
C PRO A 163 -2.76 3.31 12.41
N HIS A 164 -3.04 3.29 11.11
CA HIS A 164 -4.35 2.98 10.53
C HIS A 164 -4.36 1.69 9.71
N GLU A 165 -3.17 1.14 9.44
CA GLU A 165 -2.98 -0.09 8.67
C GLU A 165 -2.78 -1.34 9.60
#